data_15439f9057fa40d8cfc99afb4e12d27f
#
_entry.id   15439f9057fa40d8cfc99afb4e12d27f
#
_cell.length_a   1.000
_cell.length_b   1.000
_cell.length_c   1.000
_cell.angle_alpha   90.00
_cell.angle_beta   90.00
_cell.angle_gamma   90.00
#
_symmetry.space_group_name_H-M   'P 1'
#
loop_
_entity.id
_entity.type
_entity.pdbx_description
1 polymer ?
#
loop_
_entity_poly.entity_id
_entity_poly.type
_entity_poly.pdbx_seq_one_letter_code
_entity_poly.pdbx_strand_id
1 'polypeptide(L)'
;YPFLMQVYDDYSQKIIDKDTFIKVLELVQNFTWRRFILGLPTNALNKIFMSLYEKVEPKNYLYSLQKWLLQRQGVQRFPSNNEVFDALRIKDLYNIKTKNRLYLLERLENHNNNEYVQVDQSEKITTEHIFPQNPDPKWKIELGEEEYKRIRDSYLNTLANLTLSGNNGRL
;
A
#
# COMPACT_ATOMS: atom_id res chain seq x y z
N TYR A 1 8.17 -10.29 14.35
CA TYR A 1 9.14 -9.50 13.59
C TYR A 1 10.62 -9.93 13.76
N PRO A 2 10.97 -11.24 13.86
CA PRO A 2 12.36 -11.65 14.13
C PRO A 2 13.34 -11.14 13.07
N PHE A 3 12.97 -11.18 11.79
CA PHE A 3 13.80 -10.68 10.69
C PHE A 3 14.23 -9.20 10.89
N LEU A 4 13.28 -8.31 11.16
CA LEU A 4 13.59 -6.89 11.33
C LEU A 4 14.42 -6.63 12.60
N MET A 5 14.28 -7.44 13.63
CA MET A 5 15.13 -7.34 14.82
C MET A 5 16.58 -7.73 14.51
N GLN A 6 16.79 -8.79 13.71
CA GLN A 6 18.13 -9.19 13.26
C GLN A 6 18.78 -8.11 12.38
N VAL A 7 18.01 -7.52 11.45
CA VAL A 7 18.50 -6.41 10.61
C VAL A 7 18.85 -5.18 11.45
N TYR A 8 18.07 -4.88 12.49
CA TYR A 8 18.36 -3.80 13.43
C TYR A 8 19.62 -4.08 14.26
N ASP A 9 19.82 -5.34 14.68
CA ASP A 9 21.02 -5.75 15.38
C ASP A 9 22.28 -5.57 14.52
N ASP A 10 22.22 -5.99 13.25
CA ASP A 10 23.31 -5.75 12.27
C ASP A 10 23.62 -4.26 12.10
N TYR A 11 22.59 -3.40 12.08
CA TYR A 11 22.78 -1.97 12.03
C TYR A 11 23.41 -1.43 13.31
N SER A 12 22.97 -1.88 14.48
CA SER A 12 23.51 -1.44 15.77
C SER A 12 24.97 -1.87 15.97
N GLN A 13 25.33 -3.03 15.45
CA GLN A 13 26.71 -3.56 15.43
C GLN A 13 27.57 -2.98 14.30
N LYS A 14 27.02 -2.04 13.48
CA LYS A 14 27.69 -1.42 12.33
C LYS A 14 28.12 -2.40 11.23
N ILE A 15 27.47 -3.55 11.12
CA ILE A 15 27.63 -4.49 10.00
C ILE A 15 27.05 -3.87 8.73
N ILE A 16 25.94 -3.12 8.87
CA ILE A 16 25.37 -2.30 7.80
C ILE A 16 25.26 -0.84 8.25
N ASP A 17 25.32 0.06 7.29
CA ASP A 17 25.10 1.50 7.53
C ASP A 17 23.60 1.86 7.57
N LYS A 18 23.31 3.11 7.94
CA LYS A 18 21.94 3.63 8.05
C LYS A 18 21.20 3.58 6.71
N ASP A 19 21.90 3.86 5.61
CA ASP A 19 21.29 3.86 4.27
C ASP A 19 20.84 2.46 3.88
N THR A 20 21.69 1.46 4.07
CA THR A 20 21.34 0.05 3.85
C THR A 20 20.19 -0.38 4.74
N PHE A 21 20.21 0.00 6.03
CA PHE A 21 19.12 -0.31 6.95
C PHE A 21 17.77 0.25 6.46
N ILE A 22 17.73 1.54 6.05
CA ILE A 22 16.51 2.17 5.52
C ILE A 22 16.04 1.45 4.27
N LYS A 23 16.94 1.16 3.32
CA LYS A 23 16.59 0.43 2.08
C LYS A 23 16.03 -0.96 2.34
N VAL A 24 16.49 -1.66 3.38
CA VAL A 24 15.90 -2.95 3.77
C VAL A 24 14.48 -2.77 4.31
N LEU A 25 14.23 -1.73 5.14
CA LEU A 25 12.89 -1.42 5.62
C LEU A 25 11.93 -1.10 4.45
N GLU A 26 12.39 -0.29 3.50
CA GLU A 26 11.63 0.05 2.29
C GLU A 26 11.33 -1.19 1.43
N LEU A 27 12.30 -2.10 1.27
CA LEU A 27 12.12 -3.36 0.56
C LEU A 27 11.02 -4.21 1.21
N VAL A 28 11.08 -4.38 2.54
CA VAL A 28 10.08 -5.15 3.31
C VAL A 28 8.70 -4.50 3.22
N GLN A 29 8.64 -3.17 3.34
CA GLN A 29 7.41 -2.40 3.21
C GLN A 29 6.80 -2.58 1.82
N ASN A 30 7.60 -2.38 0.78
CA ASN A 30 7.17 -2.52 -0.62
C ASN A 30 6.66 -3.94 -0.90
N PHE A 31 7.41 -4.97 -0.50
CA PHE A 31 7.01 -6.37 -0.64
C PHE A 31 5.67 -6.66 0.06
N THR A 32 5.51 -6.20 1.29
CA THR A 32 4.31 -6.44 2.10
C THR A 32 3.08 -5.72 1.51
N TRP A 33 3.24 -4.47 1.07
CA TRP A 33 2.17 -3.70 0.46
C TRP A 33 1.71 -4.26 -0.88
N ARG A 34 2.64 -4.63 -1.76
CA ARG A 34 2.29 -5.26 -3.04
C ARG A 34 1.44 -6.52 -2.82
N ARG A 35 1.86 -7.36 -1.87
CA ARG A 35 1.12 -8.57 -1.50
C ARG A 35 -0.26 -8.26 -0.91
N PHE A 36 -0.36 -7.22 -0.09
CA PHE A 36 -1.63 -6.75 0.46
C PHE A 36 -2.58 -6.26 -0.64
N ILE A 37 -2.10 -5.49 -1.59
CA ILE A 37 -2.89 -5.01 -2.73
C ILE A 37 -3.45 -6.18 -3.54
N LEU A 38 -2.65 -7.20 -3.81
CA LEU A 38 -3.09 -8.40 -4.52
C LEU A 38 -3.95 -9.36 -3.68
N GLY A 39 -4.09 -9.14 -2.37
CA GLY A 39 -4.80 -10.06 -1.49
C GLY A 39 -4.08 -11.39 -1.28
N LEU A 40 -2.74 -11.44 -1.45
CA LEU A 40 -1.98 -12.67 -1.24
C LEU A 40 -1.98 -13.08 0.25
N PRO A 41 -2.04 -14.40 0.55
CA PRO A 41 -2.15 -14.90 1.92
C PRO A 41 -1.04 -14.40 2.84
N THR A 42 -1.41 -13.91 4.02
CA THR A 42 -0.46 -13.37 5.02
C THR A 42 0.31 -14.47 5.77
N ASN A 43 -0.22 -15.69 5.85
CA ASN A 43 0.47 -16.83 6.46
C ASN A 43 1.80 -17.16 5.77
N ALA A 44 1.91 -16.89 4.46
CA ALA A 44 3.15 -17.06 3.72
C ALA A 44 4.25 -16.09 4.18
N LEU A 45 3.90 -14.89 4.67
CA LEU A 45 4.86 -13.88 5.14
C LEU A 45 5.72 -14.38 6.30
N ASN A 46 5.13 -15.11 7.25
CA ASN A 46 5.89 -15.66 8.38
C ASN A 46 6.99 -16.60 7.90
N LYS A 47 6.68 -17.52 6.98
CA LYS A 47 7.65 -18.44 6.41
C LYS A 47 8.75 -17.74 5.60
N ILE A 48 8.36 -16.72 4.82
CA ILE A 48 9.29 -15.90 4.05
C ILE A 48 10.27 -15.19 4.97
N PHE A 49 9.78 -14.47 5.98
CA PHE A 49 10.64 -13.70 6.88
C PHE A 49 11.46 -14.55 7.84
N MET A 50 11.03 -15.76 8.19
CA MET A 50 11.83 -16.67 8.99
C MET A 50 13.10 -17.13 8.24
N SER A 51 13.00 -17.35 6.94
CA SER A 51 14.13 -17.82 6.11
C SER A 51 14.89 -16.69 5.40
N LEU A 52 14.37 -15.47 5.42
CA LEU A 52 14.96 -14.35 4.67
C LEU A 52 16.32 -13.94 5.23
N TYR A 53 16.48 -13.92 6.57
CA TYR A 53 17.73 -13.51 7.19
C TYR A 53 18.88 -14.49 6.90
N GLU A 54 18.59 -15.80 6.78
CA GLU A 54 19.58 -16.81 6.42
C GLU A 54 20.19 -16.60 5.02
N LYS A 55 19.59 -15.72 4.21
CA LYS A 55 20.01 -15.42 2.84
C LYS A 55 20.83 -14.15 2.73
N VAL A 56 21.07 -13.49 3.86
CA VAL A 56 21.89 -12.28 3.91
C VAL A 56 23.35 -12.63 3.60
N GLU A 57 23.90 -11.92 2.62
CA GLU A 57 25.33 -11.88 2.32
C GLU A 57 25.88 -10.54 2.80
N PRO A 58 26.73 -10.49 3.86
CA PRO A 58 27.17 -9.20 4.44
C PRO A 58 27.77 -8.21 3.44
N LYS A 59 28.50 -8.70 2.43
CA LYS A 59 29.11 -7.84 1.38
C LYS A 59 28.09 -7.33 0.35
N ASN A 60 26.94 -7.99 0.23
CA ASN A 60 25.89 -7.68 -0.74
C ASN A 60 24.51 -7.65 -0.06
N TYR A 61 24.42 -7.08 1.11
CA TYR A 61 23.31 -7.21 2.05
C TYR A 61 21.94 -7.01 1.39
N LEU A 62 21.68 -5.82 0.89
CA LEU A 62 20.40 -5.49 0.24
C LEU A 62 20.16 -6.35 -1.02
N TYR A 63 21.19 -6.50 -1.85
CA TYR A 63 21.08 -7.25 -3.10
C TYR A 63 20.72 -8.71 -2.86
N SER A 64 21.32 -9.38 -1.87
CA SER A 64 21.01 -10.77 -1.54
C SER A 64 19.56 -10.96 -1.14
N LEU A 65 18.98 -10.03 -0.34
CA LEU A 65 17.58 -10.03 0.05
C LEU A 65 16.65 -9.82 -1.16
N GLN A 66 16.95 -8.82 -2.00
CA GLN A 66 16.20 -8.54 -3.22
C GLN A 66 16.20 -9.76 -4.15
N LYS A 67 17.36 -10.31 -4.44
CA LYS A 67 17.54 -11.48 -5.29
C LYS A 67 16.70 -12.66 -4.79
N TRP A 68 16.77 -12.95 -3.51
CA TRP A 68 16.02 -14.06 -2.94
C TRP A 68 14.51 -13.84 -3.02
N LEU A 69 14.02 -12.66 -2.71
CA LEU A 69 12.58 -12.32 -2.80
C LEU A 69 12.07 -12.39 -4.24
N LEU A 70 12.84 -11.92 -5.22
CA LEU A 70 12.46 -11.97 -6.64
C LEU A 70 12.42 -13.38 -7.22
N GLN A 71 13.14 -14.33 -6.63
CA GLN A 71 13.11 -15.75 -7.03
C GLN A 71 11.87 -16.49 -6.51
N ARG A 72 11.08 -15.92 -5.62
CA ARG A 72 9.88 -16.57 -5.07
C ARG A 72 8.79 -16.68 -6.12
N GLN A 73 8.06 -17.79 -6.06
CA GLN A 73 7.01 -18.14 -7.00
C GLN A 73 5.67 -18.32 -6.29
N GLY A 74 4.58 -18.37 -7.07
CA GLY A 74 3.24 -18.65 -6.57
C GLY A 74 2.79 -17.66 -5.49
N VAL A 75 2.27 -18.16 -4.38
CA VAL A 75 1.79 -17.34 -3.24
C VAL A 75 2.90 -16.63 -2.47
N GLN A 76 4.16 -17.00 -2.69
CA GLN A 76 5.31 -16.34 -2.04
C GLN A 76 5.97 -15.28 -2.92
N ARG A 77 5.53 -15.11 -4.17
CA ARG A 77 6.17 -14.22 -5.15
C ARG A 77 6.22 -12.76 -4.71
N PHE A 78 7.18 -12.05 -5.25
CA PHE A 78 7.22 -10.59 -5.24
C PHE A 78 6.34 -10.09 -6.39
N PRO A 79 5.20 -9.44 -6.12
CA PRO A 79 4.30 -8.98 -7.17
C PRO A 79 4.95 -7.93 -8.09
N SER A 80 4.77 -8.10 -9.38
CA SER A 80 5.24 -7.15 -10.40
C SER A 80 4.44 -5.84 -10.38
N ASN A 81 4.94 -4.81 -11.05
CA ASN A 81 4.24 -3.54 -11.18
C ASN A 81 2.89 -3.73 -11.89
N ASN A 82 2.86 -4.50 -12.97
CA ASN A 82 1.62 -4.72 -13.73
C ASN A 82 0.55 -5.39 -12.86
N GLU A 83 0.90 -6.44 -12.10
CA GLU A 83 -0.03 -7.08 -11.17
C GLU A 83 -0.59 -6.08 -10.15
N VAL A 84 0.26 -5.20 -9.60
CA VAL A 84 -0.17 -4.21 -8.62
C VAL A 84 -1.08 -3.15 -9.26
N PHE A 85 -0.75 -2.64 -10.45
CA PHE A 85 -1.58 -1.68 -11.17
C PHE A 85 -2.94 -2.25 -11.52
N ASP A 86 -2.99 -3.48 -12.04
CA ASP A 86 -4.24 -4.13 -12.40
C ASP A 86 -5.12 -4.38 -11.16
N ALA A 87 -4.49 -4.81 -10.06
CA ALA A 87 -5.22 -5.00 -8.81
C ALA A 87 -5.74 -3.68 -8.22
N LEU A 88 -4.96 -2.58 -8.26
CA LEU A 88 -5.39 -1.27 -7.75
C LEU A 88 -6.59 -0.69 -8.50
N ARG A 89 -6.71 -0.97 -9.80
CA ARG A 89 -7.83 -0.47 -10.62
C ARG A 89 -9.20 -0.96 -10.15
N ILE A 90 -9.25 -2.16 -9.57
CA ILE A 90 -10.50 -2.84 -9.22
C ILE A 90 -10.65 -3.11 -7.73
N LYS A 91 -9.58 -2.88 -6.94
CA LYS A 91 -9.62 -3.19 -5.51
C LYS A 91 -10.56 -2.26 -4.78
N ASP A 92 -11.48 -2.84 -4.00
CA ASP A 92 -12.23 -2.11 -2.99
C ASP A 92 -11.27 -1.62 -1.90
N LEU A 93 -10.90 -0.35 -1.98
CA LEU A 93 -10.00 0.30 -1.02
C LEU A 93 -10.77 1.04 0.07
N TYR A 94 -12.04 1.36 -0.15
CA TYR A 94 -12.82 2.03 0.87
C TYR A 94 -13.11 1.12 2.08
N ASN A 95 -13.41 -0.14 1.83
CA ASN A 95 -13.80 -1.11 2.87
C ASN A 95 -12.61 -1.85 3.52
N ILE A 96 -11.36 -1.54 3.16
CA ILE A 96 -10.21 -2.04 3.92
C ILE A 96 -10.10 -1.33 5.28
N LYS A 97 -9.25 -1.87 6.18
CA LYS A 97 -9.01 -1.23 7.49
C LYS A 97 -8.63 0.23 7.30
N THR A 98 -9.30 1.13 8.01
CA THR A 98 -9.13 2.60 7.91
C THR A 98 -7.66 3.03 7.94
N LYS A 99 -6.87 2.52 8.89
CA LYS A 99 -5.44 2.86 8.98
C LYS A 99 -4.64 2.48 7.71
N ASN A 100 -5.02 1.40 7.02
CA ASN A 100 -4.34 0.99 5.79
C ASN A 100 -4.75 1.89 4.63
N ARG A 101 -6.03 2.25 4.56
CA ARG A 101 -6.55 3.19 3.55
C ARG A 101 -5.91 4.57 3.71
N LEU A 102 -5.93 5.13 4.91
CA LEU A 102 -5.32 6.43 5.21
C LEU A 102 -3.82 6.42 4.91
N TYR A 103 -3.10 5.37 5.31
CA TYR A 103 -1.68 5.23 4.98
C TYR A 103 -1.42 5.25 3.46
N LEU A 104 -2.22 4.51 2.68
CA LEU A 104 -2.08 4.49 1.22
C LEU A 104 -2.33 5.87 0.61
N LEU A 105 -3.42 6.52 1.00
CA LEU A 105 -3.79 7.84 0.50
C LEU A 105 -2.78 8.91 0.93
N GLU A 106 -2.29 8.87 2.17
CA GLU A 106 -1.20 9.75 2.64
C GLU A 106 0.08 9.59 1.81
N ARG A 107 0.46 8.34 1.50
CA ARG A 107 1.64 8.09 0.66
C ARG A 107 1.48 8.61 -0.75
N LEU A 108 0.28 8.53 -1.32
CA LEU A 108 -0.02 9.09 -2.64
C LEU A 108 -0.05 10.62 -2.61
N GLU A 109 -0.70 11.22 -1.62
CA GLU A 109 -0.77 12.67 -1.45
C GLU A 109 0.62 13.30 -1.32
N ASN A 110 1.49 12.66 -0.52
CA ASN A 110 2.86 13.16 -0.28
C ASN A 110 3.86 12.75 -1.37
N HIS A 111 3.44 12.03 -2.41
CA HIS A 111 4.34 11.66 -3.50
C HIS A 111 4.62 12.87 -4.40
N ASN A 112 5.87 13.32 -4.44
CA ASN A 112 6.29 14.54 -5.15
C ASN A 112 5.58 15.82 -4.68
N ASN A 113 5.04 15.85 -3.47
CA ASN A 113 4.46 17.05 -2.88
C ASN A 113 5.50 17.77 -2.03
N ASN A 114 5.63 19.08 -2.20
CA ASN A 114 6.56 19.92 -1.43
C ASN A 114 6.04 20.22 -0.01
N GLU A 115 4.73 20.12 0.20
CA GLU A 115 4.08 20.31 1.49
C GLU A 115 3.64 18.96 2.03
N TYR A 116 4.22 18.54 3.16
CA TYR A 116 3.86 17.26 3.77
C TYR A 116 2.49 17.36 4.45
N VAL A 117 1.57 16.51 4.01
CA VAL A 117 0.25 16.34 4.60
C VAL A 117 0.29 15.14 5.54
N GLN A 118 0.13 15.38 6.83
CA GLN A 118 0.01 14.32 7.82
C GLN A 118 -1.44 13.89 7.96
N VAL A 119 -1.74 12.67 7.56
CA VAL A 119 -3.06 12.04 7.69
C VAL A 119 -3.02 11.16 8.94
N ASP A 120 -3.26 11.78 10.09
CA ASP A 120 -3.39 11.03 11.32
C ASP A 120 -4.84 10.53 11.54
N GLN A 121 -5.02 9.71 12.58
CA GLN A 121 -6.34 9.21 12.95
C GLN A 121 -7.16 10.26 13.75
N SER A 122 -6.78 11.54 13.69
CA SER A 122 -7.37 12.63 14.47
C SER A 122 -8.75 13.12 13.97
N GLU A 123 -9.36 12.44 13.00
CA GLU A 123 -10.63 12.75 12.38
C GLU A 123 -10.69 14.10 11.62
N LYS A 124 -9.56 14.82 11.53
CA LYS A 124 -9.50 16.07 10.77
C LYS A 124 -9.46 15.86 9.27
N ILE A 125 -8.81 14.76 8.83
CA ILE A 125 -8.74 14.37 7.43
C ILE A 125 -9.43 13.03 7.26
N THR A 126 -10.45 12.98 6.41
CA THR A 126 -11.23 11.79 6.11
C THR A 126 -11.10 11.37 4.67
N THR A 127 -11.47 10.12 4.40
CA THR A 127 -11.60 9.62 3.02
C THR A 127 -12.98 9.94 2.51
N GLU A 128 -13.06 10.65 1.40
CA GLU A 128 -14.30 11.01 0.74
C GLU A 128 -14.43 10.35 -0.62
N HIS A 129 -15.69 10.15 -1.07
CA HIS A 129 -16.01 9.70 -2.40
C HIS A 129 -16.23 10.89 -3.33
N ILE A 130 -15.53 10.94 -4.46
CA ILE A 130 -15.74 11.97 -5.49
C ILE A 130 -17.13 11.82 -6.10
N PHE A 131 -17.49 10.61 -6.54
CA PHE A 131 -18.86 10.22 -6.84
C PHE A 131 -19.49 9.67 -5.55
N PRO A 132 -20.52 10.33 -4.99
CA PRO A 132 -21.05 10.00 -3.67
C PRO A 132 -21.64 8.59 -3.58
N GLN A 133 -21.60 7.99 -2.38
CA GLN A 133 -22.30 6.71 -2.13
C GLN A 133 -23.82 6.82 -2.30
N ASN A 134 -24.38 7.98 -1.95
CA ASN A 134 -25.81 8.31 -2.13
C ASN A 134 -25.93 9.56 -3.01
N PRO A 135 -25.73 9.43 -4.34
CA PRO A 135 -25.70 10.55 -5.24
C PRO A 135 -27.09 11.17 -5.43
N ASP A 136 -27.13 12.51 -5.55
CA ASP A 136 -28.34 13.23 -5.98
C ASP A 136 -28.80 12.68 -7.35
N PRO A 137 -30.12 12.59 -7.60
CA PRO A 137 -30.65 12.13 -8.91
C PRO A 137 -30.09 12.89 -10.12
N LYS A 138 -29.62 14.13 -9.95
CA LYS A 138 -28.96 14.92 -11.00
C LYS A 138 -27.74 14.22 -11.59
N TRP A 139 -26.96 13.48 -10.77
CA TRP A 139 -25.82 12.73 -11.24
C TRP A 139 -26.18 11.76 -12.37
N LYS A 140 -27.35 11.10 -12.26
CA LYS A 140 -27.84 10.18 -13.26
C LYS A 140 -28.26 10.90 -14.54
N ILE A 141 -28.80 12.12 -14.43
CA ILE A 141 -29.19 12.94 -15.56
C ILE A 141 -27.94 13.45 -16.30
N GLU A 142 -26.94 13.90 -15.56
CA GLU A 142 -25.70 14.48 -16.13
C GLU A 142 -24.79 13.42 -16.78
N LEU A 143 -24.64 12.26 -16.14
CA LEU A 143 -23.78 11.18 -16.62
C LEU A 143 -24.47 10.28 -17.64
N GLY A 144 -25.79 10.21 -17.63
CA GLY A 144 -26.56 9.18 -18.31
C GLY A 144 -26.56 7.84 -17.57
N GLU A 145 -27.54 6.99 -17.88
CA GLU A 145 -27.80 5.71 -17.18
C GLU A 145 -26.59 4.77 -17.20
N GLU A 146 -25.96 4.63 -18.35
CA GLU A 146 -24.87 3.67 -18.57
C GLU A 146 -23.63 4.04 -17.76
N GLU A 147 -23.17 5.28 -17.86
CA GLU A 147 -21.98 5.76 -17.16
C GLU A 147 -22.21 5.83 -15.63
N TYR A 148 -23.38 6.30 -15.22
CA TYR A 148 -23.77 6.29 -13.82
C TYR A 148 -23.68 4.88 -13.22
N LYS A 149 -24.22 3.89 -13.91
CA LYS A 149 -24.18 2.49 -13.48
C LYS A 149 -22.74 1.95 -13.46
N ARG A 150 -21.94 2.26 -14.50
CA ARG A 150 -20.55 1.85 -14.58
C ARG A 150 -19.73 2.36 -13.41
N ILE A 151 -19.84 3.64 -13.08
CA ILE A 151 -19.12 4.25 -11.95
C ILE A 151 -19.57 3.61 -10.64
N ARG A 152 -20.86 3.52 -10.42
CA ARG A 152 -21.42 2.97 -9.19
C ARG A 152 -21.02 1.51 -8.95
N ASP A 153 -21.12 0.67 -9.96
CA ASP A 153 -20.95 -0.77 -9.82
C ASP A 153 -19.46 -1.19 -9.87
N SER A 154 -18.61 -0.42 -10.57
CA SER A 154 -17.21 -0.81 -10.81
C SER A 154 -16.18 0.05 -10.09
N TYR A 155 -16.47 1.31 -9.81
CA TYR A 155 -15.45 2.25 -9.31
C TYR A 155 -15.76 2.89 -7.98
N LEU A 156 -16.98 2.76 -7.44
CA LEU A 156 -17.43 3.47 -6.24
C LEU A 156 -16.40 3.44 -5.10
N ASN A 157 -15.87 2.27 -4.79
CA ASN A 157 -14.96 2.05 -3.65
C ASN A 157 -13.49 1.88 -4.07
N THR A 158 -13.17 2.13 -5.32
CA THR A 158 -11.79 2.01 -5.83
C THR A 158 -10.99 3.29 -5.63
N LEU A 159 -9.67 3.20 -5.81
CA LEU A 159 -8.77 4.35 -5.73
C LEU A 159 -9.20 5.51 -6.64
N ALA A 160 -9.78 5.22 -7.81
CA ALA A 160 -10.21 6.23 -8.78
C ALA A 160 -11.31 7.17 -8.26
N ASN A 161 -12.04 6.78 -7.24
CA ASN A 161 -13.16 7.53 -6.68
C ASN A 161 -12.92 8.01 -5.23
N LEU A 162 -11.72 7.82 -4.69
CA LEU A 162 -11.41 8.20 -3.32
C LEU A 162 -10.45 9.38 -3.27
N THR A 163 -10.70 10.29 -2.34
CA THR A 163 -9.83 11.43 -2.05
C THR A 163 -9.72 11.67 -0.55
N LEU A 164 -8.74 12.47 -0.15
CA LEU A 164 -8.63 12.99 1.20
C LEU A 164 -9.31 14.34 1.29
N SER A 165 -10.06 14.58 2.35
CA SER A 165 -10.69 15.87 2.64
C SER A 165 -10.49 16.26 4.10
N GLY A 166 -10.02 17.49 4.33
CA GLY A 166 -9.99 18.13 5.65
C GLY A 166 -11.29 18.85 5.99
N ASN A 167 -12.24 18.89 5.07
CA ASN A 167 -13.51 19.56 5.22
C ASN A 167 -14.57 18.53 5.68
N ASN A 168 -14.51 18.12 6.95
CA ASN A 168 -15.56 17.28 7.52
C ASN A 168 -16.86 18.11 7.49
N GLY A 169 -17.68 17.83 6.48
CA GLY A 169 -18.90 18.56 6.21
C GLY A 169 -19.77 18.80 7.44
N ARG A 170 -19.59 19.95 8.05
CA ARG A 170 -20.68 20.68 8.66
C ARG A 170 -21.31 21.51 7.53
N LEU A 171 -22.01 20.84 6.66
CA LEU A 171 -23.00 21.42 5.78
C LEU A 171 -24.36 20.90 6.19
#